data_fd1ac27b04559e262966691380e44650
#
_entry.id   fd1ac27b04559e262966691380e44650
#
_cell.length_a   1.000
_cell.length_b   1.000
_cell.length_c   1.000
_cell.angle_alpha   90.00
_cell.angle_beta   90.00
_cell.angle_gamma   90.00
#
_symmetry.space_group_name_H-M   'P 1'
#
loop_
_entity.id
_entity.type
_entity.pdbx_description
1 polymer ?
#
loop_
_entity_poly.entity_id
_entity_poly.type
_entity_poly.pdbx_seq_one_letter_code
_entity_poly.pdbx_strand_id
1 'polypeptide(L)'
;MAAYILTWNIKDVNRRQTFVGVIQAFYNQTPKIIIGYCPIHYNAWAILTSKTAKELREMFSQYVLAEDSLLIIRSGVEAAWINSLGPANDE
;
A
#
# COMPACT_ATOMS: atom_id res chain seq x y z
N MET A 1 -3.75 5.54 14.11
CA MET A 1 -2.94 5.01 13.00
C MET A 1 -3.27 3.55 12.80
N ALA A 2 -3.33 3.11 11.56
CA ALA A 2 -3.73 1.75 11.27
C ALA A 2 -2.82 1.14 10.22
N ALA A 3 -2.74 -0.18 10.23
CA ALA A 3 -2.01 -0.95 9.23
C ALA A 3 -3.01 -1.56 8.26
N TYR A 4 -2.66 -1.52 6.98
CA TYR A 4 -3.48 -2.09 5.91
C TYR A 4 -2.60 -2.94 5.02
N ILE A 5 -3.20 -3.96 4.45
CA ILE A 5 -2.59 -4.73 3.38
C ILE A 5 -3.23 -4.26 2.08
N LEU A 6 -2.41 -3.81 1.17
CA LEU A 6 -2.84 -3.47 -0.19
C LEU A 6 -2.45 -4.63 -1.08
N THR A 7 -3.40 -5.16 -1.83
CA THR A 7 -3.09 -6.15 -2.85
C THR A 7 -3.81 -5.76 -4.13
N TRP A 8 -3.13 -5.90 -5.24
CA TRP A 8 -3.64 -5.39 -6.50
C TRP A 8 -3.34 -6.36 -7.64
N ASN A 9 -4.19 -6.27 -8.66
CA ASN A 9 -3.99 -6.97 -9.91
C ASN A 9 -4.20 -5.92 -11.01
N ILE A 10 -3.10 -5.37 -11.49
CA ILE A 10 -3.12 -4.34 -12.52
C ILE A 10 -2.56 -4.95 -13.79
N LYS A 11 -3.34 -4.89 -14.87
CA LYS A 11 -3.05 -5.62 -16.09
C LYS A 11 -1.83 -5.09 -16.84
N ASP A 12 -1.67 -3.78 -16.84
CA ASP A 12 -0.60 -3.13 -17.59
C ASP A 12 0.66 -3.01 -16.74
N VAL A 13 1.79 -3.47 -17.25
CA VAL A 13 3.04 -3.47 -16.49
C VAL A 13 3.47 -2.05 -16.14
N ASN A 14 3.26 -1.09 -17.04
CA ASN A 14 3.65 0.29 -16.76
C ASN A 14 2.78 0.90 -15.67
N ARG A 15 1.49 0.59 -15.66
CA ARG A 15 0.60 1.07 -14.61
C ARG A 15 0.90 0.41 -13.27
N ARG A 16 1.39 -0.85 -13.29
CA ARG A 16 1.82 -1.49 -12.04
C ARG A 16 2.98 -0.73 -11.42
N GLN A 17 3.95 -0.34 -12.23
CA GLN A 17 5.09 0.42 -11.75
C GLN A 17 4.66 1.80 -11.25
N THR A 18 3.73 2.43 -11.96
CA THR A 18 3.18 3.71 -11.53
C THR A 18 2.47 3.58 -10.18
N PHE A 19 1.71 2.51 -9.99
CA PHE A 19 0.99 2.30 -8.75
C PHE A 19 1.95 2.15 -7.56
N VAL A 20 3.00 1.36 -7.73
CA VAL A 20 4.02 1.22 -6.70
C VAL A 20 4.69 2.56 -6.43
N GLY A 21 4.97 3.31 -7.48
CA GLY A 21 5.57 4.63 -7.34
C GLY A 21 4.68 5.60 -6.57
N VAL A 22 3.36 5.47 -6.72
CA VAL A 22 2.41 6.30 -5.97
C VAL A 22 2.47 5.97 -4.47
N ILE A 23 2.56 4.69 -4.13
CA ILE A 23 2.70 4.31 -2.72
C ILE A 23 3.97 4.93 -2.14
N GLN A 24 5.07 4.84 -2.87
CA GLN A 24 6.34 5.41 -2.42
C GLN A 24 6.28 6.93 -2.32
N ALA A 25 5.57 7.57 -3.26
CA ALA A 25 5.41 9.02 -3.22
C ALA A 25 4.63 9.48 -2.00
N PHE A 26 3.60 8.73 -1.62
CA PHE A 26 2.83 9.05 -0.41
C PHE A 26 3.67 8.88 0.86
N TYR A 27 4.67 8.03 0.82
CA TYR A 27 5.61 7.89 1.92
C TYR A 27 6.63 9.03 1.94
N ASN A 28 7.07 9.47 0.76
CA ASN A 28 8.16 10.45 0.65
C ASN A 28 7.71 11.90 0.75
N GLN A 29 6.42 12.16 0.56
CA GLN A 29 5.92 13.54 0.58
C GLN A 29 5.86 14.10 2.00
N THR A 30 5.70 15.42 2.11
CA THR A 30 5.56 16.11 3.38
C THR A 30 4.30 16.96 3.35
N PRO A 31 3.32 16.76 4.26
CA PRO A 31 3.31 15.70 5.28
C PRO A 31 3.08 14.31 4.68
N LYS A 32 3.56 13.30 5.37
CA LYS A 32 3.41 11.92 4.89
C LYS A 32 1.96 11.47 4.99
N ILE A 33 1.49 10.83 3.93
CA ILE A 33 0.20 10.14 3.95
C ILE A 33 0.42 8.71 4.41
N ILE A 34 1.45 8.05 3.90
CA ILE A 34 1.86 6.72 4.34
C ILE A 34 3.08 6.92 5.25
N ILE A 35 2.96 6.44 6.48
CA ILE A 35 4.00 6.63 7.49
C ILE A 35 5.09 5.57 7.33
N GLY A 36 4.71 4.38 6.90
CA GLY A 36 5.65 3.30 6.67
C GLY A 36 5.06 2.32 5.69
N TYR A 37 5.92 1.55 5.03
CA TYR A 37 5.46 0.52 4.12
C TYR A 37 6.44 -0.64 4.13
N CYS A 38 5.93 -1.80 3.75
CA CYS A 38 6.72 -3.00 3.73
C CYS A 38 6.21 -3.93 2.64
N PRO A 39 6.98 -4.13 1.57
CA PRO A 39 6.57 -5.09 0.55
C PRO A 39 6.53 -6.50 1.12
N ILE A 40 5.42 -7.19 0.87
CA ILE A 40 5.25 -8.58 1.30
C ILE A 40 5.43 -9.49 0.10
N HIS A 41 4.89 -9.05 -1.04
CA HIS A 41 4.92 -9.79 -2.28
C HIS A 41 4.95 -8.76 -3.42
N TYR A 42 5.20 -9.20 -4.64
CA TYR A 42 5.30 -8.25 -5.75
C TYR A 42 4.02 -7.44 -5.97
N ASN A 43 2.89 -7.95 -5.54
CA ASN A 43 1.61 -7.25 -5.68
C ASN A 43 0.87 -7.11 -4.35
N ALA A 44 1.57 -7.18 -3.24
CA ALA A 44 0.98 -7.04 -1.92
C ALA A 44 1.95 -6.33 -0.99
N TRP A 45 1.53 -5.18 -0.48
CA TRP A 45 2.36 -4.38 0.41
C TRP A 45 1.57 -4.07 1.67
N ALA A 46 2.25 -4.07 2.80
CA ALA A 46 1.70 -3.55 4.04
C ALA A 46 2.04 -2.08 4.15
N ILE A 47 1.09 -1.29 4.60
CA ILE A 47 1.31 0.14 4.83
C ILE A 47 0.80 0.53 6.20
N LEU A 48 1.40 1.58 6.74
CA LEU A 48 0.98 2.17 8.00
C LEU A 48 0.55 3.61 7.71
N THR A 49 -0.66 3.97 8.10
CA THR A 49 -1.20 5.27 7.76
C THR A 49 -2.28 5.68 8.76
N SER A 50 -2.53 6.98 8.86
CA SER A 50 -3.65 7.51 9.63
C SER A 50 -4.93 7.61 8.79
N LYS A 51 -4.86 7.31 7.49
CA LYS A 51 -6.03 7.36 6.64
C LYS A 51 -6.90 6.13 6.84
N THR A 52 -8.20 6.28 6.55
CA THR A 52 -9.13 5.17 6.59
C THR A 52 -9.06 4.38 5.30
N ALA A 53 -9.63 3.16 5.31
CA ALA A 53 -9.69 2.34 4.09
C ALA A 53 -10.45 3.08 2.98
N LYS A 54 -11.50 3.79 3.33
CA LYS A 54 -12.28 4.56 2.36
C LYS A 54 -11.45 5.66 1.73
N GLU A 55 -10.71 6.39 2.56
CA GLU A 55 -9.84 7.45 2.06
C GLU A 55 -8.76 6.89 1.14
N LEU A 56 -8.15 5.78 1.53
CA LEU A 56 -7.14 5.13 0.70
C LEU A 56 -7.73 4.70 -0.63
N ARG A 57 -8.93 4.12 -0.61
CA ARG A 57 -9.58 3.69 -1.84
C ARG A 57 -9.81 4.88 -2.77
N GLU A 58 -10.26 6.00 -2.22
CA GLU A 58 -10.49 7.19 -3.02
C GLU A 58 -9.18 7.74 -3.59
N MET A 59 -8.12 7.72 -2.81
CA MET A 59 -6.83 8.23 -3.26
C MET A 59 -6.21 7.36 -4.35
N PHE A 60 -6.38 6.05 -4.27
CA PHE A 60 -5.79 5.15 -5.25
C PHE A 60 -6.68 4.90 -6.46
N SER A 61 -7.96 5.26 -6.39
CA SER A 61 -8.92 4.91 -7.44
C SER A 61 -8.52 5.46 -8.80
N GLN A 62 -7.86 6.59 -8.85
CA GLN A 62 -7.47 7.20 -10.12
C GLN A 62 -6.37 6.43 -10.84
N TYR A 63 -5.73 5.48 -10.16
CA TYR A 63 -4.65 4.69 -10.73
C TYR A 63 -5.07 3.26 -11.05
N VAL A 64 -6.33 2.94 -10.83
CA VAL A 64 -6.87 1.60 -11.02
C VAL A 64 -8.03 1.69 -12.01
N LEU A 65 -7.90 0.99 -13.13
CA LEU A 65 -8.94 1.00 -14.16
C LEU A 65 -9.97 -0.08 -13.90
N ALA A 66 -11.06 -0.07 -14.68
CA ALA A 66 -12.14 -1.03 -14.50
C ALA A 66 -11.69 -2.48 -14.64
N GLU A 67 -10.65 -2.73 -15.44
CA GLU A 67 -10.13 -4.08 -15.67
C GLU A 67 -9.16 -4.53 -14.56
N ASP A 68 -8.78 -3.62 -13.67
CA ASP A 68 -7.85 -3.91 -12.58
C ASP A 68 -8.62 -4.14 -11.29
N SER A 69 -7.92 -4.64 -10.28
CA SER A 69 -8.49 -4.76 -8.96
C SER A 69 -7.51 -4.29 -7.92
N LEU A 70 -8.06 -3.75 -6.83
CA LEU A 70 -7.30 -3.34 -5.66
C LEU A 70 -8.12 -3.73 -4.44
N LEU A 71 -7.48 -4.44 -3.53
CA LEU A 71 -8.11 -4.82 -2.28
C LEU A 71 -7.32 -4.17 -1.14
N ILE A 72 -8.04 -3.51 -0.26
CA ILE A 72 -7.47 -2.84 0.91
C ILE A 72 -8.05 -3.54 2.13
N ILE A 73 -7.19 -4.20 2.90
CA ILE A 73 -7.62 -4.97 4.05
C ILE A 73 -6.97 -4.36 5.29
N ARG A 74 -7.79 -4.00 6.26
CA ARG A 74 -7.25 -3.51 7.51
C ARG A 74 -6.65 -4.67 8.28
N SER A 75 -5.40 -4.51 8.69
CA SER A 75 -4.75 -5.48 9.55
C SER A 75 -5.03 -5.10 10.99
N GLY A 76 -5.53 -6.05 11.75
CA GLY A 76 -5.81 -5.80 13.16
C GLY A 76 -4.63 -6.04 14.07
N VAL A 77 -3.49 -6.48 13.52
CA VAL A 77 -2.37 -6.87 14.35
C VAL A 77 -1.07 -6.34 13.78
N GLU A 78 -0.17 -6.03 14.68
CA GLU A 78 1.16 -5.57 14.32
C GLU A 78 2.01 -6.69 13.76
N ALA A 79 1.60 -7.92 13.96
CA ALA A 79 2.31 -9.08 13.45
C ALA A 79 2.45 -9.06 11.93
N ALA A 80 1.67 -8.24 11.24
CA ALA A 80 1.81 -8.08 9.80
C ALA A 80 3.23 -7.68 9.39
N TRP A 81 3.99 -7.12 10.31
CA TRP A 81 5.35 -6.66 10.02
C TRP A 81 6.43 -7.69 10.30
N ILE A 82 6.11 -8.75 11.04
CA ILE A 82 7.13 -9.62 11.63
C ILE A 82 7.93 -10.37 10.57
N ASN A 83 7.28 -10.88 9.55
CA ASN A 83 7.94 -11.71 8.55
C ASN A 83 7.97 -11.07 7.17
N SER A 84 7.79 -9.77 7.12
CA SER A 84 7.80 -9.07 5.84
C SER A 84 9.22 -8.81 5.39
N LEU A 85 9.37 -8.46 4.12
CA LEU A 85 10.68 -8.28 3.49
C LEU A 85 11.15 -6.85 3.47
N GLY A 86 10.42 -5.94 4.04
CA GLY A 86 10.74 -4.53 3.94
C GLY A 86 11.51 -3.99 5.13
N PRO A 87 11.72 -2.69 5.14
CA PRO A 87 12.51 -2.02 6.18
C PRO A 87 11.94 -2.19 7.57
N ALA A 88 10.63 -2.35 7.70
CA ALA A 88 10.01 -2.50 9.00
C ALA A 88 10.44 -3.77 9.72
N ASN A 89 11.07 -4.68 9.01
CA ASN A 89 11.50 -5.95 9.54
C ASN A 89 12.93 -5.94 10.03
N ASP A 90 13.58 -4.81 10.04
CA ASP A 90 14.98 -4.70 10.36
C ASP A 90 15.25 -4.40 11.82
N GLU A 91 14.28 -4.53 12.65
CA GLU A 91 14.45 -4.24 14.08
C GLU A 91 15.27 -5.30 14.83
#